data_b13d000a04d8c34de8988244b6f668ff
#
_entry.id   b13d000a04d8c34de8988244b6f668ff
#
_cell.length_a   1.000
_cell.length_b   1.000
_cell.length_c   1.000
_cell.angle_alpha   90.00
_cell.angle_beta   90.00
_cell.angle_gamma   90.00
#
_symmetry.space_group_name_H-M   'P 1'
#
loop_
_entity.id
_entity.type
_entity.pdbx_description
1 polymer ?
#
loop_
_entity_poly.entity_id
_entity_poly.type
_entity_poly.pdbx_seq_one_letter_code
_entity_poly.pdbx_strand_id
1 'polypeptide(L)'
;MEQFLQIWCSILDTLDQFDKSILLGINGAHSGFFDAFMFWISDKWIWVPLYVSLLYIIAKNKRTETLFIILGIVLTVLFCDQFSSSLCKPLFHRFRPAQDPQIGALVHTVCGFKCDLYGFISSHAANTVGVAVFLTLLFRNKVFGFTIFSWALLNCYSRIYLGVHYMGDILCGAIVGALFGWLCFWLHSLVLSWMPQFRYMQHRTNSRSNVDFPNETMIPFYWTYAVTLFIIAVFAGQNIFFC
;
A
#
# COMPACT_ATOMS: atom_id res chain seq x y z
N MET A 1 24.78 -30.84 -8.29
CA MET A 1 24.61 -29.37 -8.44
C MET A 1 23.69 -29.06 -9.62
N GLU A 2 23.87 -29.65 -10.79
CA GLU A 2 23.02 -29.43 -11.98
C GLU A 2 21.54 -29.79 -11.78
N GLN A 3 21.23 -30.95 -11.19
CA GLN A 3 19.85 -31.34 -10.88
C GLN A 3 19.16 -30.34 -9.93
N PHE A 4 19.87 -29.81 -8.94
CA PHE A 4 19.34 -28.82 -8.02
C PHE A 4 19.02 -27.50 -8.74
N LEU A 5 19.91 -27.03 -9.62
CA LEU A 5 19.66 -25.83 -10.45
C LEU A 5 18.49 -26.03 -11.41
N GLN A 6 18.36 -27.20 -12.05
CA GLN A 6 17.23 -27.51 -12.93
C GLN A 6 15.89 -27.48 -12.19
N ILE A 7 15.83 -28.02 -10.97
CA ILE A 7 14.61 -27.98 -10.13
C ILE A 7 14.24 -26.53 -9.79
N TRP A 8 15.22 -25.71 -9.39
CA TRP A 8 14.96 -24.30 -9.08
C TRP A 8 14.51 -23.51 -10.31
N CYS A 9 15.12 -23.69 -11.46
CA CYS A 9 14.67 -23.06 -12.71
C CYS A 9 13.23 -23.46 -13.05
N SER A 10 12.88 -24.75 -12.95
CA SER A 10 11.52 -25.24 -13.21
C SER A 10 10.49 -24.65 -12.23
N ILE A 11 10.84 -24.49 -10.95
CA ILE A 11 9.96 -23.85 -9.95
C ILE A 11 9.75 -22.36 -10.30
N LEU A 12 10.83 -21.64 -10.63
CA LEU A 12 10.75 -20.23 -10.98
C LEU A 12 9.92 -20.01 -12.26
N ASP A 13 10.10 -20.84 -13.28
CA ASP A 13 9.32 -20.79 -14.50
C ASP A 13 7.82 -21.06 -14.23
N THR A 14 7.51 -22.04 -13.37
CA THR A 14 6.14 -22.35 -12.97
C THR A 14 5.48 -21.18 -12.22
N LEU A 15 6.22 -20.55 -11.31
CA LEU A 15 5.74 -19.36 -10.58
C LEU A 15 5.52 -18.15 -11.51
N ASP A 16 6.41 -17.95 -12.48
CA ASP A 16 6.27 -16.88 -13.46
C ASP A 16 5.06 -17.08 -14.38
N GLN A 17 4.84 -18.32 -14.86
CA GLN A 17 3.65 -18.67 -15.65
C GLN A 17 2.35 -18.49 -14.85
N PHE A 18 2.35 -18.89 -13.59
CA PHE A 18 1.21 -18.68 -12.70
C PHE A 18 0.91 -17.19 -12.49
N ASP A 19 1.95 -16.39 -12.25
CA ASP A 19 1.86 -14.95 -12.06
C ASP A 19 1.30 -14.25 -13.32
N LYS A 20 1.78 -14.66 -14.52
CA LYS A 20 1.25 -14.20 -15.81
C LYS A 20 -0.21 -14.58 -16.02
N SER A 21 -0.60 -15.80 -15.66
CA SER A 21 -1.98 -16.26 -15.81
C SER A 21 -2.96 -15.50 -14.92
N ILE A 22 -2.60 -15.22 -13.66
CA ILE A 22 -3.39 -14.40 -12.74
C ILE A 22 -3.53 -12.98 -13.30
N LEU A 23 -2.44 -12.38 -13.74
CA LEU A 23 -2.47 -11.04 -14.32
C LEU A 23 -3.43 -10.98 -15.50
N LEU A 24 -3.26 -11.84 -16.50
CA LEU A 24 -4.08 -11.83 -17.71
C LEU A 24 -5.56 -12.11 -17.40
N GLY A 25 -5.85 -12.96 -16.40
CA GLY A 25 -7.21 -13.21 -15.95
C GLY A 25 -7.87 -11.96 -15.33
N ILE A 26 -7.16 -11.22 -14.49
CA ILE A 26 -7.68 -10.01 -13.85
C ILE A 26 -7.74 -8.85 -14.85
N ASN A 27 -6.65 -8.61 -15.58
CA ASN A 27 -6.52 -7.51 -16.52
C ASN A 27 -7.43 -7.71 -17.76
N GLY A 28 -7.64 -8.96 -18.19
CA GLY A 28 -8.55 -9.29 -19.29
C GLY A 28 -10.03 -9.07 -18.99
N ALA A 29 -10.42 -9.06 -17.71
CA ALA A 29 -11.80 -8.75 -17.29
C ALA A 29 -12.07 -7.25 -17.18
N HIS A 30 -11.54 -6.47 -18.14
CA HIS A 30 -11.65 -5.02 -18.15
C HIS A 30 -13.00 -4.50 -18.68
N SER A 31 -13.39 -3.30 -18.26
CA SER A 31 -14.52 -2.55 -18.78
C SER A 31 -14.31 -1.05 -18.58
N GLY A 32 -14.94 -0.19 -19.38
CA GLY A 32 -14.73 1.26 -19.29
C GLY A 32 -14.98 1.84 -17.89
N PHE A 33 -15.99 1.33 -17.16
CA PHE A 33 -16.22 1.72 -15.78
C PHE A 33 -15.06 1.32 -14.86
N PHE A 34 -14.63 0.05 -14.90
CA PHE A 34 -13.56 -0.42 -14.03
C PHE A 34 -12.20 0.14 -14.43
N ASP A 35 -11.96 0.45 -15.70
CA ASP A 35 -10.76 1.13 -16.16
C ASP A 35 -10.63 2.50 -15.49
N ALA A 36 -11.69 3.32 -15.54
CA ALA A 36 -11.71 4.61 -14.87
C ALA A 36 -11.64 4.47 -13.35
N PHE A 37 -12.38 3.54 -12.76
CA PHE A 37 -12.41 3.31 -11.33
C PHE A 37 -11.01 2.94 -10.79
N MET A 38 -10.34 1.96 -11.39
CA MET A 38 -9.02 1.49 -10.96
C MET A 38 -7.91 2.49 -11.26
N PHE A 39 -8.07 3.28 -12.33
CA PHE A 39 -7.17 4.40 -12.63
C PHE A 39 -7.19 5.41 -11.47
N TRP A 40 -8.38 5.87 -11.05
CA TRP A 40 -8.53 6.81 -9.94
C TRP A 40 -8.09 6.21 -8.59
N ILE A 41 -8.39 4.94 -8.32
CA ILE A 41 -7.90 4.25 -7.11
C ILE A 41 -6.37 4.29 -7.04
N SER A 42 -5.69 4.12 -8.19
CA SER A 42 -4.23 4.11 -8.27
C SER A 42 -3.59 5.51 -8.19
N ASP A 43 -4.38 6.58 -8.39
CA ASP A 43 -3.88 7.94 -8.32
C ASP A 43 -3.73 8.40 -6.86
N LYS A 44 -2.53 8.88 -6.51
CA LYS A 44 -2.23 9.39 -5.16
C LYS A 44 -3.00 10.66 -4.79
N TRP A 45 -3.39 11.48 -5.77
CA TRP A 45 -4.00 12.78 -5.53
C TRP A 45 -5.46 12.68 -5.07
N ILE A 46 -6.19 11.68 -5.54
CA ILE A 46 -7.57 11.45 -5.10
C ILE A 46 -7.68 11.15 -3.61
N TRP A 47 -6.60 10.62 -3.01
CA TRP A 47 -6.53 10.26 -1.60
C TRP A 47 -6.08 11.41 -0.68
N VAL A 48 -5.78 12.60 -1.21
CA VAL A 48 -5.38 13.76 -0.40
C VAL A 48 -6.38 14.08 0.72
N PRO A 49 -7.73 14.08 0.50
CA PRO A 49 -8.68 14.27 1.59
C PRO A 49 -8.55 13.22 2.71
N LEU A 50 -8.27 11.96 2.34
CA LEU A 50 -8.04 10.87 3.30
C LEU A 50 -6.79 11.12 4.14
N TYR A 51 -5.68 11.56 3.51
CA TYR A 51 -4.45 11.90 4.21
C TYR A 51 -4.64 13.09 5.17
N VAL A 52 -5.39 14.10 4.75
CA VAL A 52 -5.73 15.25 5.62
C VAL A 52 -6.58 14.81 6.80
N SER A 53 -7.59 13.97 6.59
CA SER A 53 -8.41 13.43 7.69
C SER A 53 -7.59 12.60 8.68
N LEU A 54 -6.63 11.82 8.19
CA LEU A 54 -5.69 11.06 9.00
C LEU A 54 -4.81 11.97 9.85
N LEU A 55 -4.23 13.01 9.26
CA LEU A 55 -3.43 14.01 9.99
C LEU A 55 -4.27 14.72 11.07
N TYR A 56 -5.54 15.05 10.77
CA TYR A 56 -6.45 15.63 11.74
C TYR A 56 -6.68 14.69 12.94
N ILE A 57 -6.93 13.40 12.70
CA ILE A 57 -7.13 12.42 13.76
C ILE A 57 -5.88 12.27 14.61
N ILE A 58 -4.70 12.19 13.99
CA ILE A 58 -3.40 12.11 14.69
C ILE A 58 -3.23 13.35 15.57
N ALA A 59 -3.37 14.55 15.01
CA ALA A 59 -3.19 15.80 15.73
C ALA A 59 -4.18 15.96 16.89
N LYS A 60 -5.43 15.52 16.73
CA LYS A 60 -6.47 15.60 17.76
C LYS A 60 -6.25 14.61 18.89
N ASN A 61 -5.87 13.37 18.58
CA ASN A 61 -5.82 12.29 19.56
C ASN A 61 -4.41 12.05 20.14
N LYS A 62 -3.37 12.43 19.42
CA LYS A 62 -1.96 12.19 19.75
C LYS A 62 -1.14 13.50 19.69
N ARG A 63 -1.71 14.61 20.15
CA ARG A 63 -1.16 15.96 19.98
C ARG A 63 0.32 16.07 20.32
N THR A 64 0.76 15.48 21.43
CA THR A 64 2.18 15.52 21.88
C THR A 64 3.10 14.59 21.09
N GLU A 65 2.55 13.55 20.47
CA GLU A 65 3.28 12.55 19.69
C GLU A 65 3.20 12.83 18.17
N THR A 66 2.38 13.81 17.73
CA THR A 66 2.03 14.05 16.31
C THR A 66 3.25 14.12 15.42
N LEU A 67 4.28 14.87 15.81
CA LEU A 67 5.51 15.03 15.01
C LEU A 67 6.24 13.69 14.85
N PHE A 68 6.36 12.90 15.92
CA PHE A 68 7.02 11.59 15.89
C PHE A 68 6.24 10.57 15.06
N ILE A 69 4.91 10.65 15.08
CA ILE A 69 4.04 9.79 14.25
C ILE A 69 4.21 10.14 12.77
N ILE A 70 4.18 11.43 12.43
CA ILE A 70 4.41 11.89 11.04
C ILE A 70 5.79 11.44 10.57
N LEU A 71 6.83 11.61 11.40
CA LEU A 71 8.18 11.14 11.08
C LEU A 71 8.21 9.62 10.86
N GLY A 72 7.52 8.83 11.71
CA GLY A 72 7.39 7.39 11.55
C GLY A 72 6.74 6.98 10.23
N ILE A 73 5.66 7.67 9.83
CA ILE A 73 5.00 7.46 8.53
C ILE A 73 5.95 7.79 7.37
N VAL A 74 6.61 8.95 7.43
CA VAL A 74 7.57 9.38 6.40
C VAL A 74 8.72 8.40 6.27
N LEU A 75 9.29 7.94 7.38
CA LEU A 75 10.36 6.93 7.37
C LEU A 75 9.87 5.59 6.82
N THR A 76 8.66 5.18 7.14
CA THR A 76 8.06 3.95 6.57
C THR A 76 8.00 4.04 5.05
N VAL A 77 7.44 5.12 4.51
CA VAL A 77 7.35 5.33 3.05
C VAL A 77 8.74 5.43 2.42
N LEU A 78 9.65 6.17 3.04
CA LEU A 78 11.02 6.34 2.54
C LEU A 78 11.75 4.98 2.44
N PHE A 79 11.71 4.17 3.50
CA PHE A 79 12.38 2.86 3.50
C PHE A 79 11.73 1.91 2.47
N CYS A 80 10.40 1.87 2.40
CA CYS A 80 9.69 1.07 1.40
C CYS A 80 10.06 1.48 -0.02
N ASP A 81 10.07 2.79 -0.32
CA ASP A 81 10.35 3.30 -1.65
C ASP A 81 11.82 3.10 -2.03
N GLN A 82 12.76 3.43 -1.14
CA GLN A 82 14.19 3.22 -1.40
C GLN A 82 14.52 1.73 -1.58
N PHE A 83 13.98 0.85 -0.75
CA PHE A 83 14.21 -0.58 -0.89
C PHE A 83 13.64 -1.12 -2.21
N SER A 84 12.42 -0.72 -2.58
CA SER A 84 11.79 -1.20 -3.81
C SER A 84 12.41 -0.57 -5.06
N SER A 85 12.62 0.74 -5.09
CA SER A 85 13.01 1.47 -6.30
C SER A 85 14.52 1.49 -6.52
N SER A 86 15.31 1.67 -5.45
CA SER A 86 16.77 1.82 -5.56
C SER A 86 17.53 0.50 -5.41
N LEU A 87 16.92 -0.52 -4.76
CA LEU A 87 17.58 -1.81 -4.56
C LEU A 87 16.95 -2.90 -5.42
N CYS A 88 15.65 -3.19 -5.25
CA CYS A 88 15.04 -4.35 -5.89
C CYS A 88 14.93 -4.20 -7.41
N LYS A 89 14.42 -3.08 -7.92
CA LYS A 89 14.24 -2.92 -9.38
C LYS A 89 15.55 -3.03 -10.18
N PRO A 90 16.67 -2.37 -9.76
CA PRO A 90 17.96 -2.52 -10.44
C PRO A 90 18.62 -3.90 -10.25
N LEU A 91 18.25 -4.66 -9.18
CA LEU A 91 18.83 -5.97 -8.91
C LEU A 91 18.15 -7.09 -9.70
N PHE A 92 16.82 -7.08 -9.75
CA PHE A 92 16.03 -8.19 -10.32
C PHE A 92 15.72 -8.01 -11.80
N HIS A 93 15.72 -6.80 -12.34
CA HIS A 93 15.44 -6.49 -13.76
C HIS A 93 14.17 -7.18 -14.30
N ARG A 94 13.18 -7.47 -13.44
CA ARG A 94 11.93 -8.11 -13.86
C ARG A 94 11.07 -7.08 -14.61
N PHE A 95 10.75 -7.37 -15.86
CA PHE A 95 9.88 -6.52 -16.68
C PHE A 95 8.51 -6.36 -16.03
N ARG A 96 7.91 -5.18 -16.21
CA ARG A 96 6.50 -4.99 -15.91
C ARG A 96 5.64 -5.72 -16.95
N PRO A 97 4.39 -6.12 -16.58
CA PRO A 97 3.54 -6.85 -17.51
C PRO A 97 3.38 -6.20 -18.89
N ALA A 98 3.09 -4.90 -18.94
CA ALA A 98 2.94 -4.17 -20.20
C ALA A 98 4.26 -4.00 -21.00
N GLN A 99 5.41 -4.30 -20.40
CA GLN A 99 6.75 -4.25 -21.01
C GLN A 99 7.35 -5.65 -21.22
N ASP A 100 6.66 -6.70 -20.79
CA ASP A 100 7.14 -8.08 -20.91
C ASP A 100 7.12 -8.52 -22.39
N PRO A 101 8.26 -8.98 -22.94
CA PRO A 101 8.35 -9.41 -24.34
C PRO A 101 7.39 -10.56 -24.71
N GLN A 102 6.97 -11.38 -23.72
CA GLN A 102 6.13 -12.55 -23.96
C GLN A 102 4.64 -12.22 -23.96
N ILE A 103 4.21 -11.35 -23.03
CA ILE A 103 2.77 -11.11 -22.80
C ILE A 103 2.36 -9.64 -22.97
N GLY A 104 3.31 -8.70 -23.14
CA GLY A 104 3.03 -7.27 -23.15
C GLY A 104 1.99 -6.86 -24.22
N ALA A 105 1.97 -7.53 -25.37
CA ALA A 105 0.97 -7.31 -26.42
C ALA A 105 -0.45 -7.76 -26.02
N LEU A 106 -0.60 -8.61 -25.00
CA LEU A 106 -1.88 -9.12 -24.49
C LEU A 106 -2.40 -8.30 -23.31
N VAL A 107 -1.56 -7.44 -22.74
CA VAL A 107 -1.91 -6.66 -21.53
C VAL A 107 -2.71 -5.44 -21.93
N HIS A 108 -3.93 -5.33 -21.40
CA HIS A 108 -4.74 -4.12 -21.52
C HIS A 108 -4.16 -2.99 -20.68
N THR A 109 -3.88 -1.85 -21.31
CA THR A 109 -3.36 -0.65 -20.64
C THR A 109 -4.35 0.49 -20.73
N VAL A 110 -4.71 1.06 -19.58
CA VAL A 110 -5.62 2.19 -19.51
C VAL A 110 -4.88 3.48 -19.85
N CYS A 111 -5.42 4.31 -20.76
CA CYS A 111 -4.86 5.61 -21.14
C CYS A 111 -3.40 5.55 -21.68
N GLY A 112 -2.96 4.43 -22.19
CA GLY A 112 -1.56 4.27 -22.61
C GLY A 112 -0.55 4.47 -21.49
N PHE A 113 -0.93 4.17 -20.27
CA PHE A 113 -0.13 4.38 -19.05
C PHE A 113 1.26 3.74 -19.18
N LYS A 114 2.26 4.57 -19.49
CA LYS A 114 3.65 4.13 -19.62
C LYS A 114 4.28 4.11 -18.23
N CYS A 115 4.67 2.93 -17.79
CA CYS A 115 5.45 2.74 -16.58
C CYS A 115 6.93 2.55 -16.91
N ASP A 116 7.79 2.68 -15.88
CA ASP A 116 9.17 2.25 -15.94
C ASP A 116 9.30 0.79 -16.41
N LEU A 117 10.46 0.43 -16.96
CA LEU A 117 10.71 -0.88 -17.53
C LEU A 117 10.58 -2.04 -16.51
N TYR A 118 11.10 -1.84 -15.31
CA TYR A 118 11.16 -2.88 -14.27
C TYR A 118 10.14 -2.68 -13.16
N GLY A 119 9.55 -3.78 -12.66
CA GLY A 119 8.42 -3.79 -11.74
C GLY A 119 8.68 -4.40 -10.36
N PHE A 120 9.63 -5.30 -10.20
CA PHE A 120 9.84 -6.03 -8.95
C PHE A 120 10.65 -5.21 -7.94
N ILE A 121 10.18 -5.05 -6.74
CA ILE A 121 8.86 -5.24 -6.12
C ILE A 121 7.98 -4.01 -6.30
N SER A 122 6.66 -4.11 -6.01
CA SER A 122 5.76 -2.96 -6.11
C SER A 122 5.96 -1.97 -4.96
N SER A 123 6.44 -0.77 -5.26
CA SER A 123 6.56 0.33 -4.30
C SER A 123 5.20 0.78 -3.75
N HIS A 124 4.14 0.77 -4.58
CA HIS A 124 2.78 1.10 -4.14
C HIS A 124 2.29 0.13 -3.07
N ALA A 125 2.48 -1.19 -3.27
CA ALA A 125 2.10 -2.19 -2.29
C ALA A 125 2.92 -2.03 -0.99
N ALA A 126 4.24 -1.83 -1.11
CA ALA A 126 5.11 -1.63 0.05
C ALA A 126 4.69 -0.39 0.86
N ASN A 127 4.48 0.74 0.20
CA ASN A 127 4.10 1.99 0.86
C ASN A 127 2.72 1.89 1.53
N THR A 128 1.70 1.42 0.82
CA THR A 128 0.32 1.39 1.35
C THR A 128 0.17 0.38 2.49
N VAL A 129 0.74 -0.82 2.35
CA VAL A 129 0.71 -1.84 3.40
C VAL A 129 1.58 -1.43 4.58
N GLY A 130 2.76 -0.84 4.35
CA GLY A 130 3.64 -0.35 5.42
C GLY A 130 2.96 0.70 6.28
N VAL A 131 2.33 1.69 5.67
CA VAL A 131 1.54 2.72 6.38
C VAL A 131 0.34 2.10 7.10
N ALA A 132 -0.36 1.15 6.47
CA ALA A 132 -1.50 0.47 7.10
C ALA A 132 -1.07 -0.32 8.36
N VAL A 133 0.05 -1.04 8.31
CA VAL A 133 0.61 -1.76 9.47
C VAL A 133 1.02 -0.79 10.57
N PHE A 134 1.79 0.26 10.25
CA PHE A 134 2.23 1.26 11.22
C PHE A 134 1.04 1.88 11.97
N LEU A 135 0.03 2.33 11.24
CA LEU A 135 -1.14 3.01 11.82
C LEU A 135 -2.06 2.05 12.58
N THR A 136 -2.21 0.81 12.13
CA THR A 136 -3.00 -0.20 12.84
C THR A 136 -2.37 -0.53 14.19
N LEU A 137 -1.05 -0.67 14.25
CA LEU A 137 -0.30 -0.88 15.49
C LEU A 137 -0.38 0.33 16.41
N LEU A 138 -0.40 1.55 15.83
CA LEU A 138 -0.49 2.80 16.59
C LEU A 138 -1.86 3.00 17.23
N PHE A 139 -2.94 2.82 16.46
CA PHE A 139 -4.30 3.13 16.91
C PHE A 139 -4.98 1.97 17.63
N ARG A 140 -4.56 0.72 17.40
CA ARG A 140 -5.11 -0.50 18.01
C ARG A 140 -6.64 -0.60 17.90
N ASN A 141 -7.23 -0.01 16.86
CA ASN A 141 -8.66 -0.03 16.60
C ASN A 141 -8.94 -1.00 15.44
N LYS A 142 -9.78 -2.02 15.67
CA LYS A 142 -10.06 -3.08 14.69
C LYS A 142 -10.77 -2.56 13.45
N VAL A 143 -11.75 -1.66 13.62
CA VAL A 143 -12.51 -1.07 12.51
C VAL A 143 -11.60 -0.19 11.65
N PHE A 144 -10.78 0.63 12.30
CA PHE A 144 -9.77 1.42 11.60
C PHE A 144 -8.79 0.53 10.84
N GLY A 145 -8.25 -0.51 11.50
CA GLY A 145 -7.37 -1.48 10.88
C GLY A 145 -7.99 -2.11 9.63
N PHE A 146 -9.24 -2.60 9.73
CA PHE A 146 -9.94 -3.15 8.56
C PHE A 146 -10.09 -2.11 7.45
N THR A 147 -10.47 -0.87 7.77
CA THR A 147 -10.66 0.20 6.77
C THR A 147 -9.35 0.58 6.08
N ILE A 148 -8.26 0.76 6.83
CA ILE A 148 -6.96 1.14 6.24
C ILE A 148 -6.35 0.00 5.40
N PHE A 149 -6.54 -1.26 5.82
CA PHE A 149 -6.14 -2.41 5.01
C PHE A 149 -7.00 -2.58 3.77
N SER A 150 -8.33 -2.29 3.83
CA SER A 150 -9.18 -2.30 2.64
C SER A 150 -8.72 -1.27 1.60
N TRP A 151 -8.31 -0.08 2.04
CA TRP A 151 -7.69 0.94 1.19
C TRP A 151 -6.37 0.44 0.57
N ALA A 152 -5.48 -0.17 1.37
CA ALA A 152 -4.21 -0.70 0.88
C ALA A 152 -4.40 -1.83 -0.14
N LEU A 153 -5.30 -2.78 0.14
CA LEU A 153 -5.61 -3.89 -0.77
C LEU A 153 -6.24 -3.42 -2.07
N LEU A 154 -7.13 -2.42 -2.01
CA LEU A 154 -7.74 -1.84 -3.20
C LEU A 154 -6.70 -1.17 -4.10
N ASN A 155 -5.74 -0.45 -3.49
CA ASN A 155 -4.59 0.10 -4.21
C ASN A 155 -3.71 -1.02 -4.80
N CYS A 156 -3.42 -2.08 -4.07
CA CYS A 156 -2.67 -3.24 -4.57
C CYS A 156 -3.37 -3.89 -5.77
N TYR A 157 -4.68 -4.13 -5.66
CA TYR A 157 -5.49 -4.72 -6.74
C TYR A 157 -5.49 -3.86 -7.99
N SER A 158 -5.60 -2.53 -7.84
CA SER A 158 -5.57 -1.60 -8.96
C SER A 158 -4.30 -1.72 -9.80
N ARG A 159 -3.16 -2.07 -9.17
CA ARG A 159 -1.89 -2.22 -9.90
C ARG A 159 -1.85 -3.46 -10.79
N ILE A 160 -2.51 -4.54 -10.38
CA ILE A 160 -2.65 -5.76 -11.20
C ILE A 160 -3.62 -5.48 -12.34
N TYR A 161 -4.79 -4.91 -12.01
CA TYR A 161 -5.82 -4.57 -12.98
C TYR A 161 -5.29 -3.68 -14.11
N LEU A 162 -4.51 -2.65 -13.77
CA LEU A 162 -3.92 -1.71 -14.74
C LEU A 162 -2.71 -2.30 -15.52
N GLY A 163 -2.37 -3.57 -15.31
CA GLY A 163 -1.28 -4.24 -16.04
C GLY A 163 0.13 -3.73 -15.70
N VAL A 164 0.33 -3.11 -14.53
CA VAL A 164 1.60 -2.48 -14.16
C VAL A 164 2.47 -3.30 -13.21
N HIS A 165 1.88 -4.29 -12.52
CA HIS A 165 2.58 -5.21 -11.63
C HIS A 165 1.97 -6.60 -11.67
N TYR A 166 2.80 -7.63 -11.54
CA TYR A 166 2.37 -8.99 -11.28
C TYR A 166 1.90 -9.17 -9.81
N MET A 167 1.13 -10.25 -9.55
CA MET A 167 0.71 -10.59 -8.19
C MET A 167 1.92 -10.80 -7.27
N GLY A 168 2.98 -11.47 -7.76
CA GLY A 168 4.22 -11.69 -7.01
C GLY A 168 4.91 -10.39 -6.60
N ASP A 169 4.92 -9.36 -7.48
CA ASP A 169 5.48 -8.04 -7.15
C ASP A 169 4.70 -7.39 -6.00
N ILE A 170 3.37 -7.56 -5.99
CA ILE A 170 2.48 -7.03 -4.96
C ILE A 170 2.68 -7.75 -3.63
N LEU A 171 2.73 -9.08 -3.64
CA LEU A 171 2.91 -9.89 -2.43
C LEU A 171 4.26 -9.60 -1.77
N CYS A 172 5.34 -9.61 -2.55
CA CYS A 172 6.66 -9.26 -2.03
C CYS A 172 6.72 -7.82 -1.52
N GLY A 173 6.12 -6.87 -2.25
CA GLY A 173 5.98 -5.48 -1.81
C GLY A 173 5.21 -5.36 -0.50
N ALA A 174 4.09 -6.07 -0.37
CA ALA A 174 3.28 -6.07 0.85
C ALA A 174 4.04 -6.64 2.06
N ILE A 175 4.79 -7.74 1.89
CA ILE A 175 5.63 -8.32 2.95
C ILE A 175 6.70 -7.33 3.39
N VAL A 176 7.43 -6.73 2.46
CA VAL A 176 8.47 -5.73 2.75
C VAL A 176 7.85 -4.51 3.43
N GLY A 177 6.70 -4.03 2.93
CA GLY A 177 5.95 -2.94 3.54
C GLY A 177 5.54 -3.25 4.98
N ALA A 178 5.00 -4.44 5.23
CA ALA A 178 4.62 -4.86 6.58
C ALA A 178 5.82 -4.90 7.54
N LEU A 179 6.98 -5.38 7.08
CA LEU A 179 8.22 -5.40 7.87
C LEU A 179 8.70 -3.99 8.21
N PHE A 180 8.76 -3.07 7.24
CA PHE A 180 9.17 -1.70 7.49
C PHE A 180 8.14 -0.92 8.32
N GLY A 181 6.84 -1.12 8.10
CA GLY A 181 5.79 -0.53 8.92
C GLY A 181 5.88 -0.96 10.38
N TRP A 182 6.10 -2.26 10.63
CA TRP A 182 6.35 -2.79 11.97
C TRP A 182 7.65 -2.25 12.58
N LEU A 183 8.74 -2.23 11.83
CA LEU A 183 10.04 -1.71 12.27
C LEU A 183 9.95 -0.22 12.67
N CYS A 184 9.33 0.60 11.82
CA CYS A 184 9.17 2.03 12.10
C CYS A 184 8.26 2.28 13.31
N PHE A 185 7.20 1.48 13.49
CA PHE A 185 6.38 1.52 14.71
C PHE A 185 7.19 1.13 15.95
N TRP A 186 8.03 0.09 15.87
CA TRP A 186 8.89 -0.30 16.96
C TRP A 186 9.90 0.80 17.31
N LEU A 187 10.56 1.40 16.31
CA LEU A 187 11.47 2.53 16.50
C LEU A 187 10.77 3.74 17.12
N HIS A 188 9.56 4.08 16.62
CA HIS A 188 8.74 5.14 17.20
C HIS A 188 8.47 4.88 18.69
N SER A 189 8.06 3.66 19.04
CA SER A 189 7.79 3.27 20.43
C SER A 189 9.06 3.32 21.29
N LEU A 190 10.20 2.92 20.75
CA LEU A 190 11.50 2.97 21.43
C LEU A 190 11.90 4.42 21.72
N VAL A 191 11.81 5.31 20.72
CA VAL A 191 12.15 6.74 20.90
C VAL A 191 11.28 7.38 21.98
N LEU A 192 9.97 7.12 21.96
CA LEU A 192 9.07 7.63 22.99
C LEU A 192 9.39 7.09 24.40
N SER A 193 9.84 5.84 24.50
CA SER A 193 10.21 5.25 25.80
C SER A 193 11.40 5.91 26.46
N TRP A 194 12.29 6.54 25.68
CA TRP A 194 13.47 7.26 26.19
C TRP A 194 13.16 8.68 26.66
N MET A 195 12.00 9.22 26.32
CA MET A 195 11.61 10.58 26.67
C MET A 195 10.82 10.58 27.99
N PRO A 196 11.31 11.24 29.08
CA PRO A 196 10.67 11.20 30.41
C PRO A 196 9.22 11.66 30.41
N GLN A 197 8.88 12.67 29.59
CA GLN A 197 7.53 13.20 29.44
C GLN A 197 6.51 12.17 28.92
N PHE A 198 6.94 11.28 28.02
CA PHE A 198 6.08 10.22 27.46
C PHE A 198 6.05 9.00 28.38
N ARG A 199 7.15 8.68 29.08
CA ARG A 199 7.19 7.63 30.10
C ARG A 199 6.17 7.88 31.22
N TYR A 200 6.10 9.11 31.71
CA TYR A 200 5.11 9.48 32.75
C TYR A 200 3.68 9.32 32.26
N MET A 201 3.37 9.73 31.02
CA MET A 201 2.05 9.55 30.43
C MET A 201 1.72 8.07 30.19
N GLN A 202 2.67 7.28 29.76
CA GLN A 202 2.51 5.84 29.51
C GLN A 202 2.22 5.07 30.81
N HIS A 203 2.87 5.41 31.93
CA HIS A 203 2.53 4.85 33.25
C HIS A 203 1.12 5.25 33.69
N ARG A 204 0.67 6.45 33.40
CA ARG A 204 -0.68 6.93 33.73
C ARG A 204 -1.77 6.30 32.87
N THR A 205 -1.47 5.97 31.63
CA THR A 205 -2.37 5.29 30.69
C THR A 205 -2.37 3.78 30.84
N ASN A 206 -1.25 3.14 31.21
CA ASN A 206 -1.23 1.71 31.57
C ASN A 206 -2.05 1.39 32.82
N SER A 207 -2.26 2.37 33.70
CA SER A 207 -3.21 2.24 34.83
C SER A 207 -4.68 2.36 34.39
N ARG A 208 -4.94 2.81 33.17
CA ARG A 208 -6.27 2.92 32.54
C ARG A 208 -6.34 2.07 31.28
N SER A 209 -6.14 0.75 31.44
CA SER A 209 -6.45 -0.28 30.43
C SER A 209 -6.01 -0.01 28.97
N ASN A 210 -5.79 -1.06 28.23
CA ASN A 210 -5.80 -1.19 26.77
C ASN A 210 -7.00 -0.45 26.12
N VAL A 211 -7.03 0.87 26.13
CA VAL A 211 -8.08 1.63 25.48
C VAL A 211 -7.74 1.68 23.99
N ASP A 212 -8.33 0.76 23.24
CA ASP A 212 -8.52 0.92 21.82
C ASP A 212 -9.12 2.31 21.58
N PHE A 213 -8.60 3.04 20.59
CA PHE A 213 -9.17 4.34 20.24
C PHE A 213 -10.65 4.17 19.90
N PRO A 214 -11.57 4.96 20.50
CA PRO A 214 -13.00 4.84 20.23
C PRO A 214 -13.28 5.06 18.73
N ASN A 215 -14.20 4.28 18.17
CA ASN A 215 -14.61 4.42 16.77
C ASN A 215 -15.08 5.84 16.44
N GLU A 216 -15.72 6.52 17.40
CA GLU A 216 -16.20 7.90 17.26
C GLU A 216 -15.09 8.89 16.87
N THR A 217 -13.88 8.69 17.37
CA THR A 217 -12.74 9.55 17.03
C THR A 217 -12.25 9.32 15.61
N MET A 218 -12.55 8.18 15.01
CA MET A 218 -12.15 7.78 13.65
C MET A 218 -13.21 8.11 12.59
N ILE A 219 -14.39 8.63 13.01
CA ILE A 219 -15.50 8.96 12.11
C ILE A 219 -15.06 9.84 10.92
N PRO A 220 -14.24 10.91 11.08
CA PRO A 220 -13.80 11.72 9.96
C PRO A 220 -13.05 10.91 8.90
N PHE A 221 -12.24 9.95 9.30
CA PHE A 221 -11.50 9.07 8.39
C PHE A 221 -12.45 8.15 7.60
N TYR A 222 -13.42 7.53 8.30
CA TYR A 222 -14.39 6.63 7.64
C TYR A 222 -15.25 7.36 6.63
N TRP A 223 -15.77 8.55 7.00
CA TRP A 223 -16.54 9.39 6.08
C TRP A 223 -15.72 9.83 4.89
N THR A 224 -14.50 10.28 5.10
CA THR A 224 -13.61 10.70 4.00
C THR A 224 -13.33 9.54 3.06
N TYR A 225 -13.06 8.34 3.59
CA TYR A 225 -12.86 7.14 2.78
C TYR A 225 -14.09 6.81 1.94
N ALA A 226 -15.27 6.76 2.56
CA ALA A 226 -16.53 6.45 1.87
C ALA A 226 -16.86 7.50 0.79
N VAL A 227 -16.72 8.80 1.11
CA VAL A 227 -16.97 9.90 0.16
C VAL A 227 -15.97 9.85 -1.01
N THR A 228 -14.69 9.57 -0.74
CA THR A 228 -13.70 9.45 -1.83
C THR A 228 -14.04 8.28 -2.75
N LEU A 229 -14.42 7.11 -2.23
CA LEU A 229 -14.85 5.99 -3.05
C LEU A 229 -16.11 6.32 -3.87
N PHE A 230 -17.07 7.04 -3.28
CA PHE A 230 -18.25 7.50 -3.99
C PHE A 230 -17.90 8.46 -5.14
N ILE A 231 -17.01 9.43 -4.92
CA ILE A 231 -16.52 10.34 -5.96
C ILE A 231 -15.84 9.57 -7.10
N ILE A 232 -14.97 8.61 -6.76
CA ILE A 232 -14.32 7.74 -7.74
C ILE A 232 -15.36 6.97 -8.56
N ALA A 233 -16.39 6.41 -7.93
CA ALA A 233 -17.45 5.69 -8.62
C ALA A 233 -18.26 6.61 -9.56
N VAL A 234 -18.53 7.85 -9.16
CA VAL A 234 -19.21 8.85 -10.02
C VAL A 234 -18.32 9.21 -11.22
N PHE A 235 -17.03 9.47 -11.02
CA PHE A 235 -16.10 9.75 -12.13
C PHE A 235 -16.00 8.56 -13.10
N ALA A 236 -15.93 7.35 -12.56
CA ALA A 236 -15.91 6.12 -13.35
C ALA A 236 -17.21 5.94 -14.15
N GLY A 237 -18.36 6.22 -13.56
CA GLY A 237 -19.67 6.15 -14.26
C GLY A 237 -19.82 7.15 -15.40
N GLN A 238 -19.08 8.26 -15.34
CA GLN A 238 -19.04 9.27 -16.39
C GLN A 238 -17.89 9.06 -17.40
N ASN A 239 -17.10 8.01 -17.24
CA ASN A 239 -15.86 7.76 -18.00
C ASN A 239 -14.89 8.95 -18.02
N ILE A 240 -14.81 9.67 -16.90
CA ILE A 240 -13.90 10.81 -16.76
C ILE A 240 -12.49 10.24 -16.51
N PHE A 241 -11.63 10.40 -17.50
CA PHE A 241 -10.19 10.18 -17.41
C PHE A 241 -9.47 11.51 -17.57
N PHE A 242 -8.44 11.75 -16.78
CA PHE A 242 -7.44 12.78 -17.06
C PHE A 242 -6.21 12.09 -17.67
N CYS A 243 -6.33 11.69 -18.89
CA CYS A 243 -5.24 11.13 -19.68
C CYS A 243 -4.42 12.21 -20.38
#